data_af67d1386f020e17111badf9c1cc9e14
#
_entry.id   af67d1386f020e17111badf9c1cc9e14
#
_cell.length_a   1.000
_cell.length_b   1.000
_cell.length_c   1.000
_cell.angle_alpha   90.00
_cell.angle_beta   90.00
_cell.angle_gamma   90.00
#
_symmetry.space_group_name_H-M   'P 1'
#
loop_
_entity.id
_entity.type
_entity.pdbx_description
1 polymer ?
#
loop_
_entity_poly.entity_id
_entity_poly.type
_entity_poly.pdbx_seq_one_letter_code
_entity_poly.pdbx_strand_id
1 'polypeptide(L)'
;MNSIRLSSNSINMTLAAASGLMLTCSFPKIGWHYMAWVSLVPLLVCLKDTSPFNGFRLGLVSGLVHQVTLIYWMTITMHQYGQLPWAVSIPVMLLMAFYLALYVAVFSWLLVRYIHKPLLRMISIPILWVALEYLRANLLTGFPWELLGYSQYANLHWIQLADLSGVYGVSFLIVLVNAILFFTLQEVLNTKNAPRVSWPFVLGVPASGLAILMLVWLYGDYRIQQTDEQIKNSPSSRIGIVQGNIEQSMKWDPSFQEATVRKYVELSLGIKTRLPELIVWPETATPFYFLYDDALSKMVVNGIQQAGTDFLFGAPSFFMKDNDLHYFNSAYLVDAEGSVKGKYDKVHLVPFGEYVPLKKWLPFIGKMVEQVGDFQAGAKGSVIPWKDFRLGILICYEGIFPDLAREAVKNGASVLINITNDAWYGRTSAPYQHFSMAVFRAVENHRSLVRSANTGFSGFIDPGGRILSSTELFEDAAITRKIPLLSGLTVYARMGDAFALLCLVLSPVLVLAGGLRPKP
;
A
#
# COMPACT_ATOMS: atom_id res chain seq x y z
N MET A 1 -18.02 -32.13 -35.13
CA MET A 1 -17.54 -31.16 -34.15
C MET A 1 -17.70 -31.79 -32.77
N ASN A 2 -16.60 -32.30 -32.20
CA ASN A 2 -16.60 -32.87 -30.84
C ASN A 2 -16.72 -31.71 -29.86
N SER A 3 -17.88 -31.55 -29.21
CA SER A 3 -18.04 -30.67 -28.07
C SER A 3 -17.18 -31.23 -26.93
N ILE A 4 -16.09 -30.54 -26.61
CA ILE A 4 -15.27 -30.80 -25.41
C ILE A 4 -16.18 -30.53 -24.22
N ARG A 5 -16.84 -31.56 -23.67
CA ARG A 5 -17.49 -31.44 -22.35
C ARG A 5 -16.40 -31.36 -21.29
N LEU A 6 -16.08 -30.16 -20.87
CA LEU A 6 -15.20 -29.93 -19.71
C LEU A 6 -15.81 -30.66 -18.50
N SER A 7 -14.99 -31.40 -17.76
CA SER A 7 -15.43 -31.99 -16.49
C SER A 7 -15.81 -30.89 -15.50
N SER A 8 -16.70 -31.16 -14.55
CA SER A 8 -17.07 -30.22 -13.47
C SER A 8 -15.84 -29.65 -12.75
N ASN A 9 -14.80 -30.45 -12.53
CA ASN A 9 -13.54 -30.03 -11.95
C ASN A 9 -12.80 -29.01 -12.83
N SER A 10 -12.78 -29.20 -14.15
CA SER A 10 -12.11 -28.25 -15.06
C SER A 10 -12.81 -26.90 -15.08
N ILE A 11 -14.15 -26.88 -15.04
CA ILE A 11 -14.93 -25.63 -14.98
C ILE A 11 -14.63 -24.88 -13.68
N ASN A 12 -14.62 -25.59 -12.54
CA ASN A 12 -14.33 -24.96 -11.24
C ASN A 12 -12.92 -24.39 -11.18
N MET A 13 -11.92 -25.07 -11.74
CA MET A 13 -10.54 -24.56 -11.84
C MET A 13 -10.46 -23.30 -12.72
N THR A 14 -11.17 -23.29 -13.84
CA THR A 14 -11.24 -22.11 -14.73
C THR A 14 -11.89 -20.92 -14.03
N LEU A 15 -12.99 -21.12 -13.30
CA LEU A 15 -13.66 -20.06 -12.53
C LEU A 15 -12.76 -19.52 -11.42
N ALA A 16 -12.05 -20.40 -10.70
CA ALA A 16 -11.10 -19.98 -9.67
C ALA A 16 -9.94 -19.14 -10.26
N ALA A 17 -9.38 -19.58 -11.40
CA ALA A 17 -8.35 -18.83 -12.11
C ALA A 17 -8.87 -17.47 -12.64
N ALA A 18 -10.08 -17.46 -13.20
CA ALA A 18 -10.74 -16.23 -13.66
C ALA A 18 -10.95 -15.24 -12.50
N SER A 19 -11.37 -15.71 -11.32
CA SER A 19 -11.47 -14.90 -10.12
C SER A 19 -10.11 -14.24 -9.76
N GLY A 20 -9.02 -15.00 -9.79
CA GLY A 20 -7.67 -14.49 -9.53
C GLY A 20 -7.23 -13.43 -10.55
N LEU A 21 -7.51 -13.62 -11.83
CA LEU A 21 -7.23 -12.63 -12.88
C LEU A 21 -8.07 -11.37 -12.71
N MET A 22 -9.35 -11.48 -12.41
CA MET A 22 -10.24 -10.35 -12.17
C MET A 22 -9.76 -9.52 -10.96
N LEU A 23 -9.30 -10.18 -9.89
CA LEU A 23 -8.66 -9.50 -8.76
C LEU A 23 -7.45 -8.69 -9.22
N THR A 24 -6.54 -9.26 -10.01
CA THR A 24 -5.36 -8.54 -10.50
C THR A 24 -5.73 -7.38 -11.42
N CYS A 25 -6.70 -7.58 -12.31
CA CYS A 25 -7.18 -6.51 -13.21
C CYS A 25 -7.76 -5.31 -12.47
N SER A 26 -8.19 -5.49 -11.21
CA SER A 26 -8.73 -4.41 -10.38
C SER A 26 -7.67 -3.40 -9.94
N PHE A 27 -6.40 -3.79 -9.93
CA PHE A 27 -5.30 -2.97 -9.44
C PHE A 27 -4.56 -2.23 -10.56
N PRO A 28 -3.82 -1.15 -10.23
CA PRO A 28 -2.91 -0.55 -11.18
C PRO A 28 -1.77 -1.57 -11.55
N LYS A 29 -1.30 -1.63 -12.76
CA LYS A 29 -1.36 -0.70 -13.92
C LYS A 29 -2.62 -0.87 -14.80
N ILE A 30 -3.34 -2.01 -14.70
CA ILE A 30 -4.55 -2.27 -15.50
C ILE A 30 -5.67 -1.31 -15.07
N GLY A 31 -5.94 -1.20 -13.77
CA GLY A 31 -6.82 -0.19 -13.20
C GLY A 31 -8.32 -0.39 -13.46
N TRP A 32 -8.77 -1.61 -13.78
CA TRP A 32 -10.20 -1.91 -13.93
C TRP A 32 -10.86 -2.09 -12.56
N HIS A 33 -10.83 -1.03 -11.76
CA HIS A 33 -11.26 -1.01 -10.36
C HIS A 33 -12.69 -1.57 -10.12
N TYR A 34 -13.59 -1.45 -11.10
CA TYR A 34 -14.94 -2.02 -11.04
C TYR A 34 -14.92 -3.57 -11.00
N MET A 35 -13.87 -4.21 -11.51
CA MET A 35 -13.73 -5.67 -11.43
C MET A 35 -13.67 -6.17 -9.98
N ALA A 36 -13.14 -5.39 -9.04
CA ALA A 36 -13.09 -5.75 -7.62
C ALA A 36 -14.47 -6.12 -7.06
N TRP A 37 -15.52 -5.42 -7.49
CA TRP A 37 -16.88 -5.59 -7.01
C TRP A 37 -17.55 -6.91 -7.42
N VAL A 38 -16.95 -7.64 -8.37
CA VAL A 38 -17.47 -8.92 -8.90
C VAL A 38 -16.41 -10.02 -8.92
N SER A 39 -15.16 -9.71 -8.62
CA SER A 39 -13.99 -10.61 -8.81
C SER A 39 -14.05 -11.89 -8.00
N LEU A 40 -14.66 -11.88 -6.82
CA LEU A 40 -14.78 -13.08 -5.97
C LEU A 40 -16.00 -13.94 -6.32
N VAL A 41 -16.95 -13.43 -7.09
CA VAL A 41 -18.17 -14.19 -7.46
C VAL A 41 -17.83 -15.54 -8.13
N PRO A 42 -16.90 -15.61 -9.13
CA PRO A 42 -16.54 -16.90 -9.74
C PRO A 42 -15.95 -17.89 -8.73
N LEU A 43 -15.09 -17.42 -7.81
CA LEU A 43 -14.56 -18.26 -6.74
C LEU A 43 -15.68 -18.76 -5.82
N LEU A 44 -16.57 -17.87 -5.35
CA LEU A 44 -17.68 -18.25 -4.47
C LEU A 44 -18.62 -19.26 -5.13
N VAL A 45 -18.84 -19.15 -6.44
CA VAL A 45 -19.65 -20.10 -7.22
C VAL A 45 -19.01 -21.50 -7.22
N CYS A 46 -17.72 -21.62 -7.48
CA CYS A 46 -17.05 -22.92 -7.52
C CYS A 46 -16.83 -23.53 -6.11
N LEU A 47 -16.96 -22.72 -5.04
CA LEU A 47 -16.95 -23.23 -3.65
C LEU A 47 -18.31 -23.80 -3.19
N LYS A 48 -19.36 -23.72 -4.03
CA LYS A 48 -20.64 -24.34 -3.75
C LYS A 48 -20.51 -25.85 -3.91
N ASP A 49 -21.09 -26.59 -2.98
CA ASP A 49 -21.21 -28.07 -3.03
C ASP A 49 -19.87 -28.82 -3.26
N THR A 50 -18.75 -28.21 -2.83
CA THR A 50 -17.42 -28.81 -2.95
C THR A 50 -16.91 -29.33 -1.59
N SER A 51 -15.92 -30.23 -1.60
CA SER A 51 -15.28 -30.69 -0.37
C SER A 51 -14.32 -29.65 0.19
N PRO A 52 -14.05 -29.66 1.51
CA PRO A 52 -13.11 -28.70 2.12
C PRO A 52 -11.73 -28.69 1.47
N PHE A 53 -11.20 -29.86 1.12
CA PHE A 53 -9.92 -29.99 0.44
C PHE A 53 -9.93 -29.37 -0.96
N ASN A 54 -11.00 -29.62 -1.74
CA ASN A 54 -11.15 -28.97 -3.04
C ASN A 54 -11.38 -27.46 -2.90
N GLY A 55 -12.10 -27.01 -1.86
CA GLY A 55 -12.23 -25.59 -1.55
C GLY A 55 -10.88 -24.93 -1.31
N PHE A 56 -9.99 -25.58 -0.53
CA PHE A 56 -8.61 -25.13 -0.35
C PHE A 56 -7.86 -25.03 -1.68
N ARG A 57 -7.93 -26.07 -2.53
CA ARG A 57 -7.26 -26.08 -3.84
C ARG A 57 -7.77 -24.99 -4.78
N LEU A 58 -9.08 -24.75 -4.84
CA LEU A 58 -9.67 -23.69 -5.67
C LEU A 58 -9.26 -22.30 -5.17
N GLY A 59 -9.28 -22.07 -3.85
CA GLY A 59 -8.75 -20.85 -3.25
C GLY A 59 -7.26 -20.65 -3.53
N LEU A 60 -6.46 -21.73 -3.47
CA LEU A 60 -5.05 -21.68 -3.79
C LEU A 60 -4.80 -21.31 -5.26
N VAL A 61 -5.58 -21.87 -6.19
CA VAL A 61 -5.49 -21.53 -7.63
C VAL A 61 -5.84 -20.06 -7.85
N SER A 62 -6.95 -19.57 -7.28
CA SER A 62 -7.34 -18.16 -7.38
C SER A 62 -6.27 -17.24 -6.79
N GLY A 63 -5.78 -17.57 -5.59
CA GLY A 63 -4.73 -16.83 -4.93
C GLY A 63 -3.40 -16.83 -5.69
N LEU A 64 -2.96 -17.98 -6.22
CA LEU A 64 -1.72 -18.07 -7.01
C LEU A 64 -1.80 -17.25 -8.29
N VAL A 65 -2.90 -17.40 -9.05
CA VAL A 65 -3.09 -16.61 -10.28
C VAL A 65 -3.04 -15.12 -9.96
N HIS A 66 -3.75 -14.70 -8.90
CA HIS A 66 -3.73 -13.30 -8.46
C HIS A 66 -2.33 -12.86 -8.07
N GLN A 67 -1.67 -13.56 -7.16
CA GLN A 67 -0.40 -13.10 -6.60
C GLN A 67 0.73 -13.15 -7.62
N VAL A 68 0.84 -14.21 -8.43
CA VAL A 68 1.86 -14.30 -9.49
C VAL A 68 1.73 -13.13 -10.47
N THR A 69 0.50 -12.80 -10.87
CA THR A 69 0.27 -11.70 -11.81
C THR A 69 0.34 -10.31 -11.18
N LEU A 70 0.13 -10.18 -9.85
CA LEU A 70 0.22 -8.93 -9.13
C LEU A 70 1.66 -8.54 -8.80
N ILE A 71 2.47 -9.51 -8.29
CA ILE A 71 3.82 -9.25 -7.77
C ILE A 71 4.95 -9.72 -8.70
N TYR A 72 4.67 -9.99 -9.98
CA TYR A 72 5.68 -10.42 -10.97
C TYR A 72 6.90 -9.50 -11.02
N TRP A 73 6.72 -8.21 -10.69
CA TRP A 73 7.77 -7.22 -10.66
C TRP A 73 8.90 -7.55 -9.68
N MET A 74 8.64 -8.37 -8.66
CA MET A 74 9.68 -8.81 -7.73
C MET A 74 10.81 -9.56 -8.43
N THR A 75 10.50 -10.34 -9.49
CA THR A 75 11.53 -11.03 -10.27
C THR A 75 12.45 -10.05 -10.96
N ILE A 76 11.91 -8.94 -11.49
CA ILE A 76 12.67 -7.89 -12.16
C ILE A 76 13.54 -7.17 -11.14
N THR A 77 13.01 -6.81 -9.98
CA THR A 77 13.76 -6.19 -8.88
C THR A 77 14.94 -7.07 -8.45
N MET A 78 14.70 -8.35 -8.18
CA MET A 78 15.75 -9.29 -7.77
C MET A 78 16.78 -9.54 -8.87
N HIS A 79 16.38 -9.63 -10.14
CA HIS A 79 17.29 -9.90 -11.24
C HIS A 79 18.12 -8.66 -11.61
N GLN A 80 17.48 -7.53 -11.89
CA GLN A 80 18.16 -6.34 -12.40
C GLN A 80 18.97 -5.61 -11.34
N TYR A 81 18.45 -5.52 -10.12
CA TYR A 81 19.06 -4.72 -9.05
C TYR A 81 19.70 -5.58 -7.95
N GLY A 82 19.13 -6.74 -7.67
CA GLY A 82 19.72 -7.73 -6.75
C GLY A 82 20.75 -8.63 -7.41
N GLN A 83 20.99 -8.50 -8.73
CA GLN A 83 21.92 -9.30 -9.52
C GLN A 83 21.72 -10.82 -9.41
N LEU A 84 20.52 -11.25 -9.02
CA LEU A 84 20.18 -12.66 -8.91
C LEU A 84 19.87 -13.25 -10.30
N PRO A 85 20.36 -14.46 -10.61
CA PRO A 85 19.98 -15.12 -11.85
C PRO A 85 18.47 -15.42 -11.88
N TRP A 86 17.86 -15.44 -13.05
CA TRP A 86 16.45 -15.77 -13.24
C TRP A 86 16.06 -17.10 -12.58
N ALA A 87 16.97 -18.07 -12.60
CA ALA A 87 16.78 -19.38 -11.96
C ALA A 87 16.56 -19.29 -10.44
N VAL A 88 16.93 -18.19 -9.79
CA VAL A 88 16.69 -17.91 -8.37
C VAL A 88 15.54 -16.93 -8.18
N SER A 89 15.51 -15.85 -8.96
CA SER A 89 14.51 -14.78 -8.82
C SER A 89 13.07 -15.29 -9.05
N ILE A 90 12.86 -16.15 -10.04
CA ILE A 90 11.52 -16.71 -10.35
C ILE A 90 11.03 -17.63 -9.22
N PRO A 91 11.79 -18.65 -8.76
CA PRO A 91 11.36 -19.48 -7.63
C PRO A 91 11.10 -18.70 -6.34
N VAL A 92 11.91 -17.70 -6.02
CA VAL A 92 11.70 -16.86 -4.81
C VAL A 92 10.39 -16.08 -4.93
N MET A 93 10.11 -15.47 -6.08
CA MET A 93 8.82 -14.80 -6.32
C MET A 93 7.65 -15.78 -6.24
N LEU A 94 7.78 -16.97 -6.83
CA LEU A 94 6.74 -17.99 -6.76
C LEU A 94 6.49 -18.48 -5.33
N LEU A 95 7.54 -18.60 -4.51
CA LEU A 95 7.42 -18.94 -3.09
C LEU A 95 6.66 -17.85 -2.33
N MET A 96 6.96 -16.57 -2.60
CA MET A 96 6.22 -15.45 -2.01
C MET A 96 4.77 -15.45 -2.48
N ALA A 97 4.52 -15.63 -3.76
CA ALA A 97 3.17 -15.74 -4.32
C ALA A 97 2.38 -16.90 -3.71
N PHE A 98 3.03 -18.04 -3.49
CA PHE A 98 2.44 -19.20 -2.82
C PHE A 98 2.07 -18.89 -1.37
N TYR A 99 2.99 -18.27 -0.60
CA TYR A 99 2.71 -17.83 0.77
C TYR A 99 1.50 -16.90 0.83
N LEU A 100 1.43 -15.90 -0.05
CA LEU A 100 0.30 -14.97 -0.12
C LEU A 100 -0.99 -15.64 -0.59
N ALA A 101 -0.92 -16.62 -1.49
CA ALA A 101 -2.07 -17.39 -1.96
C ALA A 101 -2.68 -18.29 -0.87
N LEU A 102 -1.90 -18.70 0.13
CA LEU A 102 -2.41 -19.49 1.25
C LEU A 102 -3.53 -18.77 2.02
N TYR A 103 -3.53 -17.45 2.08
CA TYR A 103 -4.61 -16.70 2.73
C TYR A 103 -5.95 -16.90 2.01
N VAL A 104 -5.96 -16.89 0.67
CA VAL A 104 -7.17 -17.18 -0.13
C VAL A 104 -7.57 -18.66 -0.05
N ALA A 105 -6.58 -19.56 0.03
CA ALA A 105 -6.82 -20.98 0.22
C ALA A 105 -7.47 -21.28 1.57
N VAL A 106 -6.96 -20.68 2.66
CA VAL A 106 -7.50 -20.82 4.02
C VAL A 106 -8.90 -20.19 4.10
N PHE A 107 -9.11 -19.01 3.50
CA PHE A 107 -10.44 -18.40 3.38
C PHE A 107 -11.45 -19.37 2.76
N SER A 108 -11.13 -19.95 1.63
CA SER A 108 -11.98 -20.87 0.90
C SER A 108 -12.25 -22.16 1.69
N TRP A 109 -11.21 -22.69 2.33
CA TRP A 109 -11.32 -23.87 3.19
C TRP A 109 -12.23 -23.63 4.40
N LEU A 110 -12.07 -22.51 5.10
CA LEU A 110 -12.90 -22.16 6.27
C LEU A 110 -14.37 -22.04 5.88
N LEU A 111 -14.67 -21.37 4.76
CA LEU A 111 -16.05 -21.22 4.28
C LEU A 111 -16.70 -22.56 3.97
N VAL A 112 -15.99 -23.46 3.27
CA VAL A 112 -16.53 -24.76 2.87
C VAL A 112 -16.63 -25.71 4.06
N ARG A 113 -15.66 -25.69 4.98
CA ARG A 113 -15.59 -26.65 6.08
C ARG A 113 -16.58 -26.35 7.21
N TYR A 114 -16.81 -25.05 7.49
CA TYR A 114 -17.51 -24.66 8.72
C TYR A 114 -18.78 -23.84 8.49
N ILE A 115 -18.90 -23.09 7.39
CA ILE A 115 -19.98 -22.12 7.23
C ILE A 115 -21.00 -22.61 6.21
N HIS A 116 -22.06 -23.29 6.70
CA HIS A 116 -23.07 -23.92 5.84
C HIS A 116 -24.39 -23.13 5.75
N LYS A 117 -24.78 -22.40 6.83
CA LYS A 117 -26.04 -21.65 6.86
C LYS A 117 -25.93 -20.42 5.94
N PRO A 118 -26.88 -20.18 4.99
CA PRO A 118 -26.75 -19.11 4.00
C PRO A 118 -26.50 -17.72 4.58
N LEU A 119 -27.30 -17.27 5.53
CA LEU A 119 -27.16 -15.96 6.15
C LEU A 119 -25.81 -15.81 6.90
N LEU A 120 -25.42 -16.85 7.68
CA LEU A 120 -24.13 -16.86 8.37
C LEU A 120 -22.98 -16.80 7.36
N ARG A 121 -23.09 -17.54 6.24
CA ARG A 121 -22.08 -17.54 5.17
C ARG A 121 -21.94 -16.17 4.52
N MET A 122 -23.04 -15.50 4.24
CA MET A 122 -23.04 -14.15 3.66
C MET A 122 -22.29 -13.15 4.53
N ILE A 123 -22.52 -13.17 5.87
CA ILE A 123 -21.86 -12.29 6.82
C ILE A 123 -20.39 -12.71 7.04
N SER A 124 -20.11 -14.02 7.05
CA SER A 124 -18.76 -14.54 7.29
C SER A 124 -17.79 -14.25 6.15
N ILE A 125 -18.25 -14.15 4.90
CA ILE A 125 -17.39 -13.90 3.74
C ILE A 125 -16.56 -12.61 3.93
N PRO A 126 -17.13 -11.42 4.15
CA PRO A 126 -16.34 -10.20 4.31
C PRO A 126 -15.53 -10.20 5.62
N ILE A 127 -16.03 -10.76 6.72
CA ILE A 127 -15.32 -10.81 8.00
C ILE A 127 -14.07 -11.68 7.91
N LEU A 128 -14.17 -12.89 7.35
CA LEU A 128 -13.03 -13.79 7.18
C LEU A 128 -12.00 -13.21 6.20
N TRP A 129 -12.45 -12.55 5.13
CA TRP A 129 -11.54 -11.91 4.18
C TRP A 129 -10.70 -10.84 4.85
N VAL A 130 -11.34 -9.88 5.55
CA VAL A 130 -10.65 -8.80 6.27
C VAL A 130 -9.73 -9.35 7.36
N ALA A 131 -10.16 -10.36 8.12
CA ALA A 131 -9.32 -11.00 9.13
C ALA A 131 -8.04 -11.58 8.52
N LEU A 132 -8.14 -12.23 7.36
CA LEU A 132 -6.99 -12.81 6.66
C LEU A 132 -6.12 -11.74 5.97
N GLU A 133 -6.70 -10.65 5.44
CA GLU A 133 -5.94 -9.50 4.98
C GLU A 133 -5.13 -8.86 6.12
N TYR A 134 -5.75 -8.71 7.30
CA TYR A 134 -5.05 -8.19 8.47
C TYR A 134 -3.90 -9.10 8.91
N LEU A 135 -4.12 -10.41 8.94
CA LEU A 135 -3.03 -11.36 9.22
C LEU A 135 -1.90 -11.26 8.18
N ARG A 136 -2.23 -11.17 6.89
CA ARG A 136 -1.26 -10.97 5.81
C ARG A 136 -0.44 -9.69 5.99
N ALA A 137 -1.08 -8.64 6.44
CA ALA A 137 -0.45 -7.34 6.64
C ALA A 137 0.47 -7.28 7.87
N ASN A 138 0.33 -8.22 8.83
CA ASN A 138 1.03 -8.14 10.12
C ASN A 138 1.87 -9.38 10.46
N LEU A 139 1.58 -10.58 9.91
CA LEU A 139 2.35 -11.79 10.21
C LEU A 139 3.74 -11.73 9.59
N LEU A 140 4.74 -12.29 10.30
CA LEU A 140 6.16 -12.21 9.98
C LEU A 140 6.61 -10.74 9.97
N THR A 141 7.01 -10.19 8.82
CA THR A 141 7.33 -8.76 8.68
C THR A 141 6.15 -7.94 8.17
N GLY A 142 5.04 -8.61 7.80
CA GLY A 142 3.88 -8.01 7.16
C GLY A 142 4.11 -7.68 5.67
N PHE A 143 3.06 -7.89 4.86
CA PHE A 143 3.06 -7.48 3.46
C PHE A 143 1.67 -6.93 3.07
N PRO A 144 1.37 -5.67 3.48
CA PRO A 144 0.09 -5.01 3.18
C PRO A 144 0.01 -4.49 1.73
N TRP A 145 0.80 -5.06 0.80
CA TRP A 145 0.83 -4.68 -0.60
C TRP A 145 -0.48 -5.04 -1.29
N GLU A 146 -1.17 -4.02 -1.83
CA GLU A 146 -2.42 -4.14 -2.59
C GLU A 146 -3.47 -5.03 -1.87
N LEU A 147 -3.88 -4.61 -0.65
CA LEU A 147 -5.12 -5.09 -0.04
C LEU A 147 -6.29 -4.68 -0.93
N LEU A 148 -7.37 -5.47 -0.96
CA LEU A 148 -8.44 -5.31 -1.95
C LEU A 148 -9.02 -3.89 -2.00
N GLY A 149 -9.10 -3.21 -0.86
CA GLY A 149 -9.56 -1.83 -0.78
C GLY A 149 -8.74 -0.85 -1.61
N TYR A 150 -7.43 -1.06 -1.76
CA TYR A 150 -6.57 -0.18 -2.55
C TYR A 150 -6.95 -0.12 -4.03
N SER A 151 -7.65 -1.13 -4.55
CA SER A 151 -8.20 -1.11 -5.91
C SER A 151 -9.09 0.10 -6.18
N GLN A 152 -9.65 0.72 -5.13
CA GLN A 152 -10.59 1.84 -5.23
C GLN A 152 -9.92 3.23 -5.09
N TYR A 153 -8.60 3.33 -5.08
CA TYR A 153 -7.88 4.57 -4.77
C TYR A 153 -8.32 5.81 -5.57
N ALA A 154 -8.81 5.63 -6.79
CA ALA A 154 -9.30 6.71 -7.66
C ALA A 154 -10.79 7.07 -7.40
N ASN A 155 -11.51 6.27 -6.62
CA ASN A 155 -12.94 6.46 -6.35
C ASN A 155 -13.17 7.17 -5.02
N LEU A 156 -13.07 8.48 -5.05
CA LEU A 156 -13.03 9.32 -3.85
C LEU A 156 -14.16 9.05 -2.86
N HIS A 157 -15.39 8.82 -3.31
CA HIS A 157 -16.52 8.58 -2.40
C HIS A 157 -16.36 7.29 -1.59
N TRP A 158 -15.89 6.20 -2.22
CA TRP A 158 -15.73 4.92 -1.54
C TRP A 158 -14.56 4.91 -0.56
N ILE A 159 -13.46 5.57 -0.91
CA ILE A 159 -12.25 5.56 -0.07
C ILE A 159 -12.38 6.43 1.19
N GLN A 160 -13.38 7.35 1.27
CA GLN A 160 -13.61 8.12 2.50
C GLN A 160 -13.93 7.19 3.69
N LEU A 161 -14.48 6.00 3.44
CA LEU A 161 -14.70 5.00 4.50
C LEU A 161 -13.41 4.64 5.26
N ALA A 162 -12.25 4.87 4.65
CA ALA A 162 -10.95 4.58 5.26
C ALA A 162 -10.62 5.51 6.45
N ASP A 163 -11.26 6.67 6.58
CA ASP A 163 -11.10 7.54 7.74
C ASP A 163 -11.78 7.01 9.02
N LEU A 164 -12.68 6.01 8.87
CA LEU A 164 -13.32 5.30 9.98
C LEU A 164 -12.60 3.99 10.31
N SER A 165 -12.22 3.22 9.29
CA SER A 165 -11.86 1.79 9.43
C SER A 165 -10.59 1.38 8.69
N GLY A 166 -9.83 2.35 8.17
CA GLY A 166 -8.68 2.09 7.31
C GLY A 166 -9.10 1.44 5.98
N VAL A 167 -8.13 1.02 5.21
CA VAL A 167 -8.35 0.29 3.95
C VAL A 167 -9.22 -0.95 4.13
N TYR A 168 -9.20 -1.54 5.32
CA TYR A 168 -9.95 -2.77 5.65
C TYR A 168 -11.47 -2.59 5.54
N GLY A 169 -12.01 -1.42 5.86
CA GLY A 169 -13.44 -1.13 5.68
C GLY A 169 -13.85 -1.09 4.21
N VAL A 170 -12.98 -0.57 3.35
CA VAL A 170 -13.20 -0.57 1.89
C VAL A 170 -13.12 -2.00 1.34
N SER A 171 -12.13 -2.80 1.78
CA SER A 171 -12.05 -4.24 1.47
C SER A 171 -13.33 -4.98 1.89
N PHE A 172 -13.80 -4.73 3.14
CA PHE A 172 -15.03 -5.32 3.66
C PHE A 172 -16.23 -5.01 2.76
N LEU A 173 -16.41 -3.75 2.37
CA LEU A 173 -17.52 -3.31 1.52
C LEU A 173 -17.50 -4.02 0.16
N ILE A 174 -16.35 -4.10 -0.48
CA ILE A 174 -16.18 -4.78 -1.77
C ILE A 174 -16.55 -6.26 -1.63
N VAL A 175 -16.04 -6.94 -0.61
CA VAL A 175 -16.29 -8.37 -0.40
C VAL A 175 -17.74 -8.64 -0.01
N LEU A 176 -18.38 -7.74 0.74
CA LEU A 176 -19.81 -7.80 1.05
C LEU A 176 -20.66 -7.75 -0.23
N VAL A 177 -20.34 -6.87 -1.16
CA VAL A 177 -21.02 -6.78 -2.45
C VAL A 177 -20.85 -8.07 -3.26
N ASN A 178 -19.63 -8.63 -3.32
CA ASN A 178 -19.39 -9.93 -3.95
C ASN A 178 -20.25 -11.04 -3.32
N ALA A 179 -20.37 -11.05 -1.98
CA ALA A 179 -21.21 -12.01 -1.28
C ALA A 179 -22.69 -11.82 -1.64
N ILE A 180 -23.20 -10.60 -1.63
CA ILE A 180 -24.58 -10.28 -2.02
C ILE A 180 -24.86 -10.74 -3.44
N LEU A 181 -23.99 -10.41 -4.39
CA LEU A 181 -24.13 -10.82 -5.80
C LEU A 181 -24.13 -12.35 -5.95
N PHE A 182 -23.22 -13.03 -5.25
CA PHE A 182 -23.19 -14.50 -5.26
C PHE A 182 -24.51 -15.11 -4.76
N PHE A 183 -25.02 -14.64 -3.61
CA PHE A 183 -26.27 -15.19 -3.05
C PHE A 183 -27.48 -14.85 -3.93
N THR A 184 -27.55 -13.65 -4.48
CA THR A 184 -28.59 -13.27 -5.44
C THR A 184 -28.57 -14.14 -6.67
N LEU A 185 -27.39 -14.35 -7.27
CA LEU A 185 -27.22 -15.23 -8.42
C LEU A 185 -27.65 -16.67 -8.10
N GLN A 186 -27.27 -17.18 -6.92
CA GLN A 186 -27.62 -18.53 -6.49
C GLN A 186 -29.13 -18.71 -6.36
N GLU A 187 -29.84 -17.74 -5.76
CA GLU A 187 -31.29 -17.80 -5.63
C GLU A 187 -32.00 -17.72 -6.99
N VAL A 188 -31.56 -16.82 -7.88
CA VAL A 188 -32.12 -16.70 -9.23
C VAL A 188 -31.94 -18.01 -10.03
N LEU A 189 -30.80 -18.69 -9.90
CA LEU A 189 -30.56 -19.97 -10.58
C LEU A 189 -31.37 -21.11 -9.96
N ASN A 190 -31.60 -21.10 -8.65
CA ASN A 190 -32.41 -22.12 -7.96
C ASN A 190 -33.89 -21.99 -8.30
N THR A 191 -34.43 -20.81 -8.66
CA THR A 191 -35.84 -20.60 -9.03
C THR A 191 -36.28 -21.41 -10.24
N LYS A 192 -35.35 -21.77 -11.14
CA LYS A 192 -35.63 -22.59 -12.30
C LYS A 192 -35.95 -24.06 -11.95
N ASN A 193 -35.59 -24.49 -10.74
CA ASN A 193 -35.69 -25.89 -10.30
C ASN A 193 -36.61 -26.10 -9.06
N ALA A 194 -37.18 -25.05 -8.49
CA ALA A 194 -37.98 -25.10 -7.28
C ALA A 194 -39.26 -24.28 -7.38
N PRO A 195 -40.43 -24.84 -6.96
CA PRO A 195 -41.73 -24.14 -7.09
C PRO A 195 -41.96 -23.00 -6.10
N ARG A 196 -41.05 -22.72 -5.17
CA ARG A 196 -41.21 -21.66 -4.18
C ARG A 196 -39.96 -20.76 -4.11
N VAL A 197 -40.02 -19.65 -4.85
CA VAL A 197 -39.06 -18.54 -4.72
C VAL A 197 -39.32 -17.77 -3.46
N SER A 198 -38.33 -17.59 -2.60
CA SER A 198 -38.41 -16.62 -1.50
C SER A 198 -38.18 -15.21 -2.03
N TRP A 199 -39.21 -14.62 -2.65
CA TRP A 199 -39.15 -13.26 -3.19
C TRP A 199 -38.62 -12.22 -2.18
N PRO A 200 -38.99 -12.27 -0.86
CA PRO A 200 -38.40 -11.36 0.12
C PRO A 200 -36.89 -11.47 0.20
N PHE A 201 -36.31 -12.66 0.01
CA PHE A 201 -34.87 -12.85 0.04
C PHE A 201 -34.21 -12.38 -1.28
N VAL A 202 -34.79 -12.72 -2.43
CA VAL A 202 -34.29 -12.36 -3.75
C VAL A 202 -34.28 -10.83 -3.96
N LEU A 203 -35.24 -10.11 -3.41
CA LEU A 203 -35.32 -8.64 -3.53
C LEU A 203 -34.70 -7.94 -2.31
N GLY A 204 -34.87 -8.49 -1.11
CA GLY A 204 -34.43 -7.84 0.13
C GLY A 204 -32.91 -7.79 0.30
N VAL A 205 -32.20 -8.86 -0.07
CA VAL A 205 -30.72 -8.90 0.03
C VAL A 205 -30.06 -7.89 -0.91
N PRO A 206 -30.37 -7.85 -2.22
CA PRO A 206 -29.84 -6.80 -3.10
C PRO A 206 -30.27 -5.40 -2.68
N ALA A 207 -31.52 -5.21 -2.24
CA ALA A 207 -31.99 -3.90 -1.78
C ALA A 207 -31.21 -3.42 -0.55
N SER A 208 -30.94 -4.30 0.42
CA SER A 208 -30.08 -3.96 1.58
C SER A 208 -28.65 -3.64 1.16
N GLY A 209 -28.10 -4.37 0.17
CA GLY A 209 -26.80 -4.07 -0.38
C GLY A 209 -26.73 -2.70 -1.04
N LEU A 210 -27.74 -2.36 -1.86
CA LEU A 210 -27.85 -1.03 -2.48
C LEU A 210 -28.02 0.07 -1.42
N ALA A 211 -28.79 -0.18 -0.36
CA ALA A 211 -28.94 0.78 0.73
C ALA A 211 -27.60 1.03 1.44
N ILE A 212 -26.81 -0.02 1.72
CA ILE A 212 -25.47 0.10 2.30
C ILE A 212 -24.54 0.90 1.38
N LEU A 213 -24.52 0.58 0.09
CA LEU A 213 -23.73 1.33 -0.88
C LEU A 213 -24.14 2.80 -0.94
N MET A 214 -25.44 3.08 -0.94
CA MET A 214 -25.94 4.45 -0.93
C MET A 214 -25.51 5.20 0.34
N LEU A 215 -25.60 4.58 1.50
CA LEU A 215 -25.18 5.18 2.77
C LEU A 215 -23.67 5.48 2.78
N VAL A 216 -22.83 4.55 2.30
CA VAL A 216 -21.38 4.76 2.21
C VAL A 216 -21.06 5.85 1.18
N TRP A 217 -21.77 5.90 0.07
CA TRP A 217 -21.58 6.95 -0.93
C TRP A 217 -21.96 8.33 -0.38
N LEU A 218 -23.11 8.45 0.29
CA LEU A 218 -23.55 9.70 0.96
C LEU A 218 -22.57 10.12 2.06
N TYR A 219 -22.05 9.16 2.85
CA TYR A 219 -20.99 9.44 3.80
C TYR A 219 -19.74 9.99 3.09
N GLY A 220 -19.33 9.38 1.98
CA GLY A 220 -18.19 9.84 1.19
C GLY A 220 -18.39 11.26 0.66
N ASP A 221 -19.58 11.57 0.14
CA ASP A 221 -19.92 12.90 -0.33
C ASP A 221 -19.86 13.94 0.80
N TYR A 222 -20.48 13.63 1.94
CA TYR A 222 -20.41 14.47 3.14
C TYR A 222 -18.95 14.72 3.59
N ARG A 223 -18.12 13.69 3.61
CA ARG A 223 -16.71 13.83 4.02
C ARG A 223 -15.89 14.65 3.03
N ILE A 224 -16.14 14.50 1.74
CA ILE A 224 -15.49 15.31 0.71
C ILE A 224 -15.85 16.79 0.88
N GLN A 225 -17.13 17.12 1.08
CA GLN A 225 -17.57 18.49 1.32
C GLN A 225 -16.96 19.07 2.61
N GLN A 226 -16.97 18.31 3.69
CA GLN A 226 -16.35 18.72 4.95
C GLN A 226 -14.84 18.96 4.78
N THR A 227 -14.14 18.10 4.03
CA THR A 227 -12.72 18.26 3.72
C THR A 227 -12.47 19.54 2.93
N ASP A 228 -13.32 19.85 1.94
CA ASP A 228 -13.20 21.07 1.15
C ASP A 228 -13.37 22.35 1.99
N GLU A 229 -14.29 22.34 2.96
CA GLU A 229 -14.45 23.44 3.91
C GLU A 229 -13.24 23.58 4.84
N GLN A 230 -12.72 22.48 5.34
CA GLN A 230 -11.53 22.48 6.20
C GLN A 230 -10.28 22.97 5.45
N ILE A 231 -10.10 22.56 4.20
CA ILE A 231 -9.02 23.03 3.33
C ILE A 231 -9.08 24.56 3.15
N LYS A 232 -10.28 25.13 2.90
CA LYS A 232 -10.46 26.57 2.72
C LYS A 232 -10.05 27.38 3.96
N ASN A 233 -10.28 26.83 5.15
CA ASN A 233 -10.08 27.50 6.42
C ASN A 233 -8.74 27.15 7.10
N SER A 234 -7.95 26.24 6.50
CA SER A 234 -6.70 25.79 7.08
C SER A 234 -5.50 26.65 6.66
N PRO A 235 -4.46 26.71 7.50
CA PRO A 235 -3.16 27.17 7.05
C PRO A 235 -2.67 26.27 5.90
N SER A 236 -1.83 26.83 5.06
CA SER A 236 -1.31 26.11 3.90
C SER A 236 0.13 26.53 3.65
N SER A 237 0.92 25.62 3.09
CA SER A 237 2.28 25.92 2.68
C SER A 237 2.54 25.52 1.24
N ARG A 238 3.46 26.19 0.61
CA ARG A 238 3.90 25.90 -0.74
C ARG A 238 5.11 24.97 -0.69
N ILE A 239 4.91 23.72 -1.13
CA ILE A 239 5.97 22.71 -1.14
C ILE A 239 6.38 22.42 -2.57
N GLY A 240 7.70 22.37 -2.80
CA GLY A 240 8.33 21.90 -4.02
C GLY A 240 8.75 20.44 -3.88
N ILE A 241 8.63 19.66 -4.93
CA ILE A 241 9.23 18.32 -5.02
C ILE A 241 10.12 18.25 -6.25
N VAL A 242 11.21 17.51 -6.12
CA VAL A 242 12.20 17.33 -7.18
C VAL A 242 12.38 15.85 -7.45
N GLN A 243 12.24 15.47 -8.71
CA GLN A 243 12.48 14.12 -9.24
C GLN A 243 13.74 14.16 -10.09
N GLY A 244 14.82 13.58 -9.55
CA GLY A 244 16.13 13.66 -10.18
C GLY A 244 16.33 12.65 -11.31
N ASN A 245 15.53 11.59 -11.38
CA ASN A 245 15.64 10.53 -12.37
C ASN A 245 17.08 9.97 -12.50
N ILE A 246 17.71 9.70 -11.36
CA ILE A 246 19.06 9.15 -11.29
C ILE A 246 18.99 7.63 -11.46
N GLU A 247 19.77 7.10 -12.40
CA GLU A 247 19.86 5.66 -12.61
C GLU A 247 20.41 4.93 -11.38
N GLN A 248 19.76 3.83 -11.01
CA GLN A 248 20.11 3.08 -9.80
C GLN A 248 21.54 2.52 -9.85
N SER A 249 22.03 2.13 -11.02
CA SER A 249 23.39 1.61 -11.25
C SER A 249 24.48 2.65 -10.97
N MET A 250 24.21 3.92 -11.24
CA MET A 250 25.17 5.03 -11.09
C MET A 250 25.09 5.69 -9.70
N LYS A 251 24.00 5.48 -8.98
CA LYS A 251 23.66 6.22 -7.77
C LYS A 251 24.75 6.14 -6.68
N TRP A 252 25.37 4.98 -6.50
CA TRP A 252 26.37 4.74 -5.47
C TRP A 252 27.81 4.87 -5.95
N ASP A 253 28.03 5.11 -7.24
CA ASP A 253 29.36 5.32 -7.79
C ASP A 253 29.87 6.73 -7.41
N PRO A 254 31.00 6.84 -6.67
CA PRO A 254 31.57 8.12 -6.27
C PRO A 254 31.78 9.10 -7.41
N SER A 255 32.07 8.62 -8.63
CA SER A 255 32.29 9.48 -9.80
C SER A 255 31.04 10.24 -10.26
N PHE A 256 29.83 9.76 -9.87
CA PHE A 256 28.56 10.40 -10.25
C PHE A 256 27.91 11.21 -9.11
N GLN A 257 28.46 11.17 -7.90
CA GLN A 257 27.84 11.82 -6.72
C GLN A 257 27.76 13.35 -6.91
N GLU A 258 28.83 13.97 -7.40
CA GLU A 258 28.84 15.42 -7.66
C GLU A 258 27.79 15.81 -8.71
N ALA A 259 27.74 15.08 -9.83
CA ALA A 259 26.76 15.31 -10.90
C ALA A 259 25.32 15.12 -10.39
N THR A 260 25.10 14.14 -9.51
CA THR A 260 23.80 13.89 -8.87
C THR A 260 23.38 15.09 -8.02
N VAL A 261 24.23 15.57 -7.12
CA VAL A 261 23.93 16.74 -6.27
C VAL A 261 23.68 17.97 -7.13
N ARG A 262 24.52 18.23 -8.12
CA ARG A 262 24.38 19.36 -9.05
C ARG A 262 23.02 19.34 -9.73
N LYS A 263 22.59 18.18 -10.26
CA LYS A 263 21.29 18.01 -10.90
C LYS A 263 20.12 18.34 -9.97
N TYR A 264 20.15 17.82 -8.72
CA TYR A 264 19.10 18.13 -7.73
C TYR A 264 19.06 19.62 -7.38
N VAL A 265 20.22 20.25 -7.23
CA VAL A 265 20.31 21.71 -6.97
C VAL A 265 19.77 22.50 -8.16
N GLU A 266 20.16 22.20 -9.38
CA GLU A 266 19.69 22.87 -10.61
C GLU A 266 18.16 22.77 -10.76
N LEU A 267 17.58 21.57 -10.58
CA LEU A 267 16.13 21.37 -10.62
C LEU A 267 15.42 22.17 -9.51
N SER A 268 16.02 22.24 -8.31
CA SER A 268 15.48 23.02 -7.21
C SER A 268 15.49 24.52 -7.49
N LEU A 269 16.58 25.04 -8.06
CA LEU A 269 16.69 26.44 -8.47
C LEU A 269 15.69 26.78 -9.58
N GLY A 270 15.37 25.82 -10.46
CA GLY A 270 14.37 25.97 -11.50
C GLY A 270 12.94 26.26 -11.00
N ILE A 271 12.62 25.89 -9.77
CA ILE A 271 11.32 26.18 -9.13
C ILE A 271 11.36 27.33 -8.11
N LYS A 272 12.52 27.96 -7.90
CA LYS A 272 12.70 29.06 -6.93
C LYS A 272 11.69 30.20 -7.15
N THR A 273 11.42 30.57 -8.39
CA THR A 273 10.46 31.63 -8.74
C THR A 273 9.02 31.35 -8.30
N ARG A 274 8.71 30.07 -8.03
CA ARG A 274 7.41 29.64 -7.48
C ARG A 274 7.33 29.78 -5.96
N LEU A 275 8.40 30.27 -5.32
CA LEU A 275 8.53 30.56 -3.89
C LEU A 275 8.09 29.37 -3.00
N PRO A 276 8.69 28.18 -3.15
CA PRO A 276 8.42 27.08 -2.22
C PRO A 276 8.96 27.45 -0.84
N GLU A 277 8.27 27.02 0.21
CA GLU A 277 8.70 27.16 1.60
C GLU A 277 9.48 25.94 2.10
N LEU A 278 9.31 24.81 1.41
CA LEU A 278 10.06 23.57 1.61
C LEU A 278 10.27 22.91 0.25
N ILE A 279 11.47 22.45 -0.04
CA ILE A 279 11.77 21.60 -1.20
C ILE A 279 12.09 20.19 -0.70
N VAL A 280 11.45 19.19 -1.32
CA VAL A 280 11.61 17.78 -0.95
C VAL A 280 12.34 17.03 -2.06
N TRP A 281 13.49 16.41 -1.73
CA TRP A 281 14.19 15.47 -2.59
C TRP A 281 13.87 14.03 -2.20
N PRO A 282 14.07 13.07 -3.11
CA PRO A 282 13.76 11.67 -2.87
C PRO A 282 14.65 11.01 -1.80
N GLU A 283 14.34 9.74 -1.53
CA GLU A 283 15.16 8.83 -0.74
C GLU A 283 16.57 8.71 -1.35
N THR A 284 17.59 8.84 -0.49
CA THR A 284 19.01 8.76 -0.88
C THR A 284 19.33 9.68 -2.07
N ALA A 285 18.79 10.91 -2.08
CA ALA A 285 19.12 11.92 -3.09
C ALA A 285 20.57 12.36 -2.96
N THR A 286 21.12 12.29 -1.74
CA THR A 286 22.54 12.48 -1.44
C THR A 286 23.14 11.11 -1.12
N PRO A 287 23.72 10.40 -2.12
CA PRO A 287 24.25 9.04 -1.95
C PRO A 287 25.63 9.02 -1.28
N PHE A 288 25.77 9.76 -0.20
CA PHE A 288 26.94 9.86 0.67
C PHE A 288 26.49 10.23 2.08
N TYR A 289 27.38 10.08 3.05
CA TYR A 289 27.09 10.45 4.44
C TYR A 289 27.11 11.96 4.60
N PHE A 290 25.91 12.56 4.55
CA PHE A 290 25.74 14.00 4.74
C PHE A 290 26.33 14.42 6.11
N LEU A 291 27.04 15.54 6.15
CA LEU A 291 27.85 16.08 7.26
C LEU A 291 29.23 15.42 7.47
N TYR A 292 29.55 14.34 6.78
CA TYR A 292 30.86 13.69 6.87
C TYR A 292 31.69 13.82 5.58
N ASP A 293 31.05 14.02 4.44
CA ASP A 293 31.72 14.42 3.19
C ASP A 293 31.67 15.96 3.07
N ASP A 294 32.78 16.62 3.40
CA ASP A 294 32.85 18.09 3.46
C ASP A 294 32.59 18.76 2.10
N ALA A 295 33.05 18.18 1.01
CA ALA A 295 32.92 18.78 -0.33
C ALA A 295 31.50 18.70 -0.85
N LEU A 296 30.92 17.51 -0.83
CA LEU A 296 29.55 17.26 -1.31
C LEU A 296 28.51 17.88 -0.38
N SER A 297 28.73 17.84 0.94
CA SER A 297 27.84 18.49 1.91
C SER A 297 27.82 20.00 1.72
N LYS A 298 28.97 20.65 1.50
CA LYS A 298 29.05 22.07 1.16
C LYS A 298 28.31 22.40 -0.14
N MET A 299 28.38 21.53 -1.14
CA MET A 299 27.63 21.73 -2.39
C MET A 299 26.13 21.72 -2.15
N VAL A 300 25.62 20.77 -1.35
CA VAL A 300 24.19 20.70 -0.97
C VAL A 300 23.80 21.97 -0.20
N VAL A 301 24.56 22.35 0.84
CA VAL A 301 24.28 23.53 1.66
C VAL A 301 24.31 24.81 0.82
N ASN A 302 25.29 24.99 -0.06
CA ASN A 302 25.35 26.12 -0.97
C ASN A 302 24.10 26.18 -1.89
N GLY A 303 23.65 25.03 -2.39
CA GLY A 303 22.43 24.95 -3.19
C GLY A 303 21.19 25.35 -2.40
N ILE A 304 21.07 24.93 -1.14
CA ILE A 304 19.99 25.31 -0.22
C ILE A 304 20.00 26.83 0.01
N GLN A 305 21.16 27.39 0.32
CA GLN A 305 21.33 28.84 0.52
C GLN A 305 21.00 29.66 -0.73
N GLN A 306 21.40 29.17 -1.92
CA GLN A 306 21.04 29.79 -3.20
C GLN A 306 19.54 29.73 -3.46
N ALA A 307 18.87 28.63 -3.11
CA ALA A 307 17.41 28.51 -3.21
C ALA A 307 16.71 29.44 -2.21
N GLY A 308 17.29 29.65 -1.03
CA GLY A 308 16.74 30.50 0.03
C GLY A 308 15.48 29.94 0.68
N THR A 309 15.41 28.63 0.83
CA THR A 309 14.27 27.91 1.43
C THR A 309 14.72 26.64 2.12
N ASP A 310 13.86 26.06 2.95
CA ASP A 310 14.14 24.81 3.67
C ASP A 310 14.12 23.60 2.74
N PHE A 311 14.95 22.60 3.04
CA PHE A 311 15.02 21.34 2.28
C PHE A 311 14.81 20.12 3.18
N LEU A 312 14.07 19.14 2.65
CA LEU A 312 14.01 17.79 3.20
C LEU A 312 14.55 16.80 2.16
N PHE A 313 15.55 16.01 2.51
CA PHE A 313 16.14 15.05 1.57
C PHE A 313 16.63 13.78 2.26
N GLY A 314 16.65 12.68 1.47
CA GLY A 314 17.14 11.39 1.92
C GLY A 314 18.65 11.26 1.78
N ALA A 315 19.31 10.73 2.82
CA ALA A 315 20.73 10.40 2.86
C ALA A 315 20.99 9.20 3.78
N PRO A 316 22.03 8.39 3.53
CA PRO A 316 22.52 7.46 4.54
C PRO A 316 23.11 8.25 5.72
N SER A 317 22.98 7.69 6.91
CA SER A 317 23.61 8.23 8.12
C SER A 317 24.20 7.13 8.98
N PHE A 318 25.08 7.51 9.87
CA PHE A 318 25.58 6.61 10.91
C PHE A 318 25.81 7.35 12.22
N PHE A 319 25.85 6.62 13.31
CA PHE A 319 26.42 7.09 14.57
C PHE A 319 27.20 5.97 15.24
N MET A 320 28.15 6.34 16.08
CA MET A 320 28.93 5.40 16.85
C MET A 320 28.31 5.23 18.24
N LYS A 321 28.05 3.98 18.62
CA LYS A 321 27.59 3.61 19.95
C LYS A 321 28.37 2.39 20.43
N ASP A 322 28.90 2.43 21.63
CA ASP A 322 29.65 1.35 22.27
C ASP A 322 30.80 0.78 21.38
N ASN A 323 31.45 1.64 20.62
CA ASN A 323 32.48 1.32 19.63
C ASN A 323 31.99 0.62 18.35
N ASP A 324 30.65 0.48 18.17
CA ASP A 324 30.03 -0.10 16.97
C ASP A 324 29.40 1.00 16.10
N LEU A 325 29.56 0.88 14.79
CA LEU A 325 28.92 1.77 13.81
C LEU A 325 27.51 1.27 13.51
N HIS A 326 26.53 2.16 13.70
CA HIS A 326 25.13 1.92 13.42
C HIS A 326 24.70 2.74 12.21
N TYR A 327 24.25 2.09 11.14
CA TYR A 327 23.87 2.72 9.89
C TYR A 327 22.36 2.88 9.78
N PHE A 328 21.90 3.99 9.18
CA PHE A 328 20.48 4.30 8.99
C PHE A 328 20.22 4.83 7.58
N ASN A 329 19.05 4.53 7.06
CA ASN A 329 18.45 5.22 5.92
C ASN A 329 17.65 6.41 6.49
N SER A 330 18.07 7.64 6.20
CA SER A 330 17.60 8.82 6.92
C SER A 330 17.03 9.91 6.00
N ALA A 331 16.18 10.76 6.58
CA ALA A 331 15.77 12.03 6.00
C ALA A 331 16.26 13.19 6.89
N TYR A 332 16.85 14.20 6.27
CA TYR A 332 17.33 15.41 6.93
C TYR A 332 16.45 16.61 6.55
N LEU A 333 16.04 17.38 7.55
CA LEU A 333 15.51 18.73 7.37
C LEU A 333 16.63 19.74 7.61
N VAL A 334 16.91 20.57 6.60
CA VAL A 334 17.93 21.61 6.63
C VAL A 334 17.26 22.95 6.30
N ASP A 335 17.51 23.98 7.11
CA ASP A 335 16.94 25.31 6.89
C ASP A 335 17.63 26.06 5.74
N ALA A 336 17.06 27.21 5.37
CA ALA A 336 17.58 28.08 4.31
C ALA A 336 19.02 28.57 4.56
N GLU A 337 19.47 28.62 5.82
CA GLU A 337 20.82 28.98 6.26
C GLU A 337 21.80 27.81 6.16
N GLY A 338 21.32 26.58 5.92
CA GLY A 338 22.13 25.37 5.81
C GLY A 338 22.31 24.61 7.13
N SER A 339 21.53 24.94 8.17
CA SER A 339 21.59 24.26 9.47
C SER A 339 20.62 23.09 9.53
N VAL A 340 21.05 21.94 10.06
CA VAL A 340 20.18 20.77 10.27
C VAL A 340 19.20 21.06 11.41
N LYS A 341 17.92 21.01 11.11
CA LYS A 341 16.81 21.23 12.06
C LYS A 341 16.18 19.94 12.56
N GLY A 342 16.35 18.85 11.85
CA GLY A 342 15.82 17.57 12.26
C GLY A 342 16.29 16.41 11.38
N LYS A 343 16.15 15.21 11.93
CA LYS A 343 16.46 13.95 11.24
C LYS A 343 15.39 12.92 11.58
N TYR A 344 15.02 12.12 10.60
CA TYR A 344 14.19 10.94 10.75
C TYR A 344 14.96 9.74 10.23
N ASP A 345 14.99 8.66 10.96
CA ASP A 345 15.59 7.39 10.56
C ASP A 345 14.49 6.39 10.24
N LYS A 346 14.63 5.68 9.10
CA LYS A 346 13.67 4.69 8.63
C LYS A 346 13.38 3.63 9.68
N VAL A 347 12.09 3.41 9.96
CA VAL A 347 11.62 2.51 11.02
C VAL A 347 11.38 1.11 10.48
N HIS A 348 10.70 1.00 9.33
CA HIS A 348 10.37 -0.29 8.73
C HIS A 348 11.30 -0.58 7.55
N LEU A 349 12.28 -1.44 7.83
CA LEU A 349 13.30 -1.81 6.86
C LEU A 349 12.77 -2.85 5.86
N VAL A 350 13.24 -2.78 4.62
CA VAL A 350 12.91 -3.73 3.57
C VAL A 350 13.67 -5.04 3.80
N PRO A 351 12.96 -6.18 4.01
CA PRO A 351 13.61 -7.47 4.12
C PRO A 351 14.43 -7.81 2.87
N PHE A 352 15.63 -8.34 3.05
CA PHE A 352 16.62 -8.68 2.00
C PHE A 352 17.16 -7.48 1.18
N GLY A 353 16.61 -6.29 1.35
CA GLY A 353 17.12 -5.06 0.73
C GLY A 353 17.94 -4.21 1.69
N GLU A 354 17.50 -4.07 2.92
CA GLU A 354 18.14 -3.20 3.93
C GLU A 354 18.64 -3.98 5.15
N TYR A 355 18.12 -5.18 5.37
CA TYR A 355 18.62 -6.14 6.35
C TYR A 355 18.32 -7.57 5.89
N VAL A 356 19.05 -8.54 6.42
CA VAL A 356 18.84 -9.97 6.14
C VAL A 356 18.08 -10.62 7.29
N PRO A 357 16.79 -10.98 7.09
CA PRO A 357 16.06 -11.74 8.09
C PRO A 357 16.75 -13.08 8.37
N LEU A 358 16.77 -13.50 9.64
CA LEU A 358 17.37 -14.79 10.05
C LEU A 358 18.83 -14.98 9.61
N LYS A 359 19.63 -13.91 9.50
CA LYS A 359 21.05 -13.92 9.09
C LYS A 359 21.87 -15.03 9.80
N LYS A 360 21.57 -15.27 11.08
CA LYS A 360 22.22 -16.33 11.87
C LYS A 360 21.92 -17.75 11.34
N TRP A 361 20.78 -17.97 10.71
CA TRP A 361 20.33 -19.26 10.18
C TRP A 361 20.63 -19.42 8.67
N LEU A 362 20.85 -18.31 7.98
CA LEU A 362 21.05 -18.24 6.53
C LEU A 362 22.32 -17.45 6.18
N PRO A 363 23.52 -17.89 6.66
CA PRO A 363 24.75 -17.10 6.51
C PRO A 363 25.18 -16.88 5.05
N PHE A 364 24.72 -17.72 4.12
CA PHE A 364 25.01 -17.58 2.69
C PHE A 364 24.21 -16.44 2.01
N ILE A 365 23.11 -16.00 2.60
CA ILE A 365 22.30 -14.89 2.05
C ILE A 365 22.99 -13.54 2.32
N GLY A 366 23.77 -13.40 3.38
CA GLY A 366 24.51 -12.18 3.70
C GLY A 366 25.41 -11.68 2.57
N LYS A 367 25.91 -12.56 1.73
CA LYS A 367 26.74 -12.22 0.56
C LYS A 367 25.94 -11.65 -0.63
N MET A 368 24.61 -11.75 -0.63
CA MET A 368 23.77 -11.26 -1.71
C MET A 368 23.35 -9.78 -1.55
N VAL A 369 23.64 -9.18 -0.38
CA VAL A 369 23.22 -7.81 0.01
C VAL A 369 24.43 -6.93 0.36
N GLU A 370 25.63 -7.31 -0.04
CA GLU A 370 26.89 -6.65 0.33
C GLU A 370 27.02 -5.17 -0.09
N GLN A 371 26.15 -4.66 -0.95
CA GLN A 371 26.19 -3.24 -1.38
C GLN A 371 25.48 -2.29 -0.44
N VAL A 372 24.64 -2.77 0.47
CA VAL A 372 23.93 -1.95 1.45
C VAL A 372 24.18 -2.54 2.83
N GLY A 373 24.89 -1.83 3.70
CA GLY A 373 25.16 -2.29 5.08
C GLY A 373 23.87 -2.66 5.81
N ASP A 374 23.96 -3.47 6.88
CA ASP A 374 22.83 -3.79 7.76
C ASP A 374 22.32 -2.48 8.39
N PHE A 375 21.31 -1.86 7.80
CA PHE A 375 20.66 -0.70 8.40
C PHE A 375 19.92 -1.08 9.67
N GLN A 376 19.86 -0.14 10.59
CA GLN A 376 19.08 -0.26 11.81
C GLN A 376 17.78 0.52 11.71
N ALA A 377 16.76 0.05 12.44
CA ALA A 377 15.47 0.72 12.51
C ALA A 377 15.53 1.95 13.43
N GLY A 378 14.92 3.04 12.97
CA GLY A 378 14.69 4.25 13.75
C GLY A 378 13.57 4.11 14.77
N ALA A 379 13.24 5.22 15.43
CA ALA A 379 12.18 5.28 16.44
C ALA A 379 10.80 5.51 15.78
N LYS A 380 9.84 4.62 16.06
CA LYS A 380 8.47 4.72 15.53
C LYS A 380 7.75 5.98 16.02
N GLY A 381 7.01 6.61 15.12
CA GLY A 381 6.21 7.80 15.40
C GLY A 381 7.01 9.10 15.50
N SER A 382 8.30 9.10 15.17
CA SER A 382 9.09 10.31 15.11
C SER A 382 8.53 11.29 14.09
N VAL A 383 8.49 12.58 14.45
CA VAL A 383 8.07 13.69 13.58
C VAL A 383 9.13 14.79 13.63
N ILE A 384 9.30 15.51 12.53
CA ILE A 384 10.26 16.62 12.47
C ILE A 384 9.52 17.94 12.65
N PRO A 385 9.84 18.76 13.66
CA PRO A 385 9.30 20.12 13.77
C PRO A 385 9.72 20.98 12.57
N TRP A 386 8.76 21.71 11.99
CA TRP A 386 8.99 22.62 10.88
C TRP A 386 8.08 23.83 10.99
N LYS A 387 8.66 24.99 11.28
CA LYS A 387 7.92 26.21 11.62
C LYS A 387 6.93 25.91 12.77
N ASP A 388 5.67 26.29 12.61
CA ASP A 388 4.58 26.01 13.57
C ASP A 388 3.95 24.63 13.39
N PHE A 389 4.49 23.79 12.49
CA PHE A 389 3.94 22.49 12.09
C PHE A 389 4.91 21.35 12.39
N ARG A 390 4.46 20.12 12.08
CA ARG A 390 5.29 18.91 12.17
C ARG A 390 5.17 18.12 10.88
N LEU A 391 6.28 17.62 10.40
CA LEU A 391 6.38 16.75 9.25
C LEU A 391 6.37 15.29 9.71
N GLY A 392 5.44 14.48 9.18
CA GLY A 392 5.45 13.03 9.33
C GLY A 392 6.16 12.40 8.14
N ILE A 393 7.32 11.80 8.38
CA ILE A 393 8.15 11.27 7.31
C ILE A 393 7.88 9.76 7.12
N LEU A 394 7.84 9.33 5.87
CA LEU A 394 7.75 7.94 5.45
C LEU A 394 8.83 7.71 4.38
N ILE A 395 9.76 6.80 4.64
CA ILE A 395 10.82 6.50 3.66
C ILE A 395 10.43 5.26 2.85
N CYS A 396 10.20 5.45 1.55
CA CYS A 396 9.98 4.40 0.55
C CYS A 396 8.86 3.43 0.95
N TYR A 397 9.20 2.16 1.18
CA TYR A 397 8.32 1.07 1.57
C TYR A 397 7.44 1.36 2.81
N GLU A 398 7.84 2.30 3.67
CA GLU A 398 7.02 2.73 4.81
C GLU A 398 5.66 3.29 4.40
N GLY A 399 5.55 3.85 3.19
CA GLY A 399 4.29 4.36 2.64
C GLY A 399 3.17 3.34 2.54
N ILE A 400 3.49 2.03 2.50
CA ILE A 400 2.47 0.98 2.44
C ILE A 400 1.92 0.58 3.82
N PHE A 401 2.60 0.94 4.92
CA PHE A 401 2.20 0.59 6.29
C PHE A 401 1.33 1.67 6.90
N PRO A 402 0.01 1.42 7.09
CA PRO A 402 -0.92 2.42 7.62
C PRO A 402 -0.56 2.91 9.02
N ASP A 403 -0.01 2.03 9.86
CA ASP A 403 0.32 2.30 11.25
C ASP A 403 1.46 3.32 11.41
N LEU A 404 2.42 3.39 10.47
CA LEU A 404 3.50 4.36 10.52
C LEU A 404 3.00 5.79 10.24
N ALA A 405 2.17 5.96 9.21
CA ALA A 405 1.54 7.24 8.92
C ALA A 405 0.63 7.69 10.08
N ARG A 406 -0.15 6.75 10.63
CA ARG A 406 -1.03 7.00 11.78
C ARG A 406 -0.26 7.46 13.01
N GLU A 407 0.81 6.79 13.39
CA GLU A 407 1.61 7.20 14.56
C GLU A 407 2.24 8.57 14.37
N ALA A 408 2.74 8.91 13.18
CA ALA A 408 3.22 10.26 12.90
C ALA A 408 2.11 11.31 13.09
N VAL A 409 0.88 11.03 12.61
CA VAL A 409 -0.26 11.94 12.75
C VAL A 409 -0.73 12.04 14.21
N LYS A 410 -0.74 10.96 14.98
CA LYS A 410 -1.00 11.00 16.43
C LYS A 410 0.01 11.87 17.19
N ASN A 411 1.25 11.90 16.72
CA ASN A 411 2.31 12.74 17.27
C ASN A 411 2.33 14.17 16.70
N GLY A 412 1.25 14.55 15.99
CA GLY A 412 0.97 15.90 15.57
C GLY A 412 1.46 16.28 14.17
N ALA A 413 1.81 15.31 13.31
CA ALA A 413 2.12 15.62 11.93
C ALA A 413 0.95 16.33 11.24
N SER A 414 1.23 17.47 10.60
CA SER A 414 0.26 18.27 9.84
C SER A 414 0.28 17.93 8.35
N VAL A 415 1.33 17.30 7.90
CA VAL A 415 1.56 16.81 6.54
C VAL A 415 2.37 15.52 6.59
N LEU A 416 2.06 14.59 5.70
CA LEU A 416 2.85 13.38 5.47
C LEU A 416 3.77 13.62 4.28
N ILE A 417 5.04 13.25 4.42
CA ILE A 417 6.03 13.34 3.34
C ILE A 417 6.60 11.94 3.10
N ASN A 418 6.36 11.42 1.92
CA ASN A 418 6.93 10.15 1.48
C ASN A 418 8.08 10.41 0.50
N ILE A 419 9.31 10.16 0.91
CA ILE A 419 10.48 10.17 0.04
C ILE A 419 10.81 8.74 -0.39
N THR A 420 11.02 8.49 -1.69
CA THR A 420 11.16 7.12 -2.19
C THR A 420 12.10 7.00 -3.38
N ASN A 421 12.60 5.78 -3.59
CA ASN A 421 13.39 5.43 -4.76
C ASN A 421 12.75 4.22 -5.48
N ASP A 422 11.75 4.48 -6.30
CA ASP A 422 11.04 3.45 -7.06
C ASP A 422 11.86 2.89 -8.25
N ALA A 423 13.12 3.32 -8.44
CA ALA A 423 14.00 2.80 -9.48
C ALA A 423 14.17 1.27 -9.40
N TRP A 424 14.11 0.72 -8.17
CA TRP A 424 14.14 -0.72 -7.92
C TRP A 424 13.04 -1.52 -8.64
N TYR A 425 11.94 -0.89 -9.00
CA TYR A 425 10.79 -1.54 -9.61
C TYR A 425 10.80 -1.49 -11.14
N GLY A 426 11.66 -0.66 -11.75
CA GLY A 426 11.67 -0.46 -13.18
C GLY A 426 10.32 0.04 -13.74
N ARG A 427 10.08 -0.13 -15.04
CA ARG A 427 8.82 0.25 -15.71
C ARG A 427 7.73 -0.84 -15.57
N THR A 428 7.52 -1.38 -14.37
CA THR A 428 6.55 -2.42 -14.07
C THR A 428 5.22 -1.86 -13.55
N SER A 429 4.38 -2.70 -12.94
CA SER A 429 3.17 -2.27 -12.22
C SER A 429 3.46 -1.71 -10.83
N ALA A 430 4.62 -2.02 -10.23
CA ALA A 430 4.90 -1.67 -8.84
C ALA A 430 4.89 -0.17 -8.53
N PRO A 431 5.46 0.75 -9.35
CA PRO A 431 5.37 2.18 -9.08
C PRO A 431 3.92 2.70 -9.03
N TYR A 432 3.05 2.16 -9.90
CA TYR A 432 1.62 2.50 -9.90
C TYR A 432 0.91 1.98 -8.64
N GLN A 433 1.20 0.74 -8.25
CA GLN A 433 0.69 0.12 -7.02
C GLN A 433 1.17 0.88 -5.78
N HIS A 434 2.45 1.20 -5.72
CA HIS A 434 3.03 1.93 -4.59
C HIS A 434 2.43 3.34 -4.43
N PHE A 435 2.14 4.01 -5.55
CA PHE A 435 1.50 5.33 -5.53
C PHE A 435 0.02 5.25 -5.11
N SER A 436 -0.73 4.25 -5.57
CA SER A 436 -2.14 4.07 -5.18
C SER A 436 -2.33 3.88 -3.68
N MET A 437 -1.42 3.13 -3.02
CA MET A 437 -1.44 2.94 -1.58
C MET A 437 -1.20 4.24 -0.80
N ALA A 438 -0.37 5.15 -1.34
CA ALA A 438 -0.11 6.45 -0.73
C ALA A 438 -1.36 7.32 -0.63
N VAL A 439 -2.31 7.20 -1.58
CA VAL A 439 -3.60 7.91 -1.54
C VAL A 439 -4.38 7.59 -0.26
N PHE A 440 -4.38 6.34 0.15
CA PHE A 440 -5.07 5.94 1.39
C PHE A 440 -4.42 6.53 2.64
N ARG A 441 -3.10 6.72 2.67
CA ARG A 441 -2.42 7.37 3.82
C ARG A 441 -2.95 8.78 4.04
N ALA A 442 -3.26 9.50 2.97
CA ALA A 442 -3.84 10.84 3.06
C ALA A 442 -5.26 10.78 3.64
N VAL A 443 -6.14 9.93 3.11
CA VAL A 443 -7.54 9.80 3.52
C VAL A 443 -7.67 9.26 4.94
N GLU A 444 -6.99 8.15 5.26
CA GLU A 444 -7.00 7.51 6.58
C GLU A 444 -6.66 8.48 7.70
N ASN A 445 -5.74 9.39 7.44
CA ASN A 445 -5.22 10.32 8.44
C ASN A 445 -5.73 11.75 8.27
N HIS A 446 -6.48 12.02 7.20
CA HIS A 446 -6.96 13.36 6.85
C HIS A 446 -5.80 14.37 6.80
N ARG A 447 -4.74 14.03 6.07
CA ARG A 447 -3.53 14.84 5.88
C ARG A 447 -3.17 14.92 4.41
N SER A 448 -2.66 16.07 3.98
CA SER A 448 -1.96 16.13 2.70
C SER A 448 -0.79 15.17 2.72
N LEU A 449 -0.55 14.50 1.59
CA LEU A 449 0.64 13.69 1.38
C LEU A 449 1.45 14.26 0.22
N VAL A 450 2.71 14.52 0.48
CA VAL A 450 3.72 14.96 -0.49
C VAL A 450 4.64 13.78 -0.77
N ARG A 451 4.69 13.33 -2.00
CA ARG A 451 5.57 12.22 -2.41
C ARG A 451 6.64 12.72 -3.36
N SER A 452 7.90 12.55 -2.98
CA SER A 452 9.06 12.79 -3.83
C SER A 452 9.74 11.47 -4.16
N ALA A 453 9.71 11.08 -5.42
CA ALA A 453 10.31 9.85 -5.94
C ALA A 453 11.52 10.17 -6.83
N ASN A 454 12.51 9.28 -6.87
CA ASN A 454 13.65 9.44 -7.78
C ASN A 454 13.24 9.23 -9.25
N THR A 455 12.63 8.07 -9.57
CA THR A 455 12.18 7.71 -10.93
C THR A 455 10.70 7.35 -10.97
N GLY A 456 10.07 7.18 -9.79
CA GLY A 456 8.66 6.86 -9.62
C GLY A 456 7.75 8.07 -9.78
N PHE A 457 6.46 7.89 -9.51
CA PHE A 457 5.54 9.01 -9.45
C PHE A 457 5.83 9.88 -8.23
N SER A 458 6.19 11.13 -8.49
CA SER A 458 6.17 12.19 -7.48
C SER A 458 4.83 12.93 -7.57
N GLY A 459 4.31 13.43 -6.44
CA GLY A 459 3.02 14.11 -6.50
C GLY A 459 2.52 14.64 -5.17
N PHE A 460 1.40 15.33 -5.25
CA PHE A 460 0.69 15.92 -4.13
C PHE A 460 -0.71 15.33 -4.05
N ILE A 461 -1.07 14.84 -2.89
CA ILE A 461 -2.38 14.26 -2.60
C ILE A 461 -3.01 15.10 -1.48
N ASP A 462 -4.25 15.53 -1.67
CA ASP A 462 -4.97 16.28 -0.65
C ASP A 462 -5.53 15.36 0.46
N PRO A 463 -6.02 15.90 1.57
CA PRO A 463 -6.58 15.11 2.66
C PRO A 463 -7.81 14.26 2.30
N GLY A 464 -8.50 14.57 1.20
CA GLY A 464 -9.62 13.80 0.64
C GLY A 464 -9.19 12.71 -0.35
N GLY A 465 -7.88 12.58 -0.62
CA GLY A 465 -7.35 11.59 -1.55
C GLY A 465 -7.27 12.04 -3.01
N ARG A 466 -7.56 13.31 -3.32
CA ARG A 466 -7.41 13.82 -4.69
C ARG A 466 -5.94 14.00 -5.02
N ILE A 467 -5.52 13.45 -6.15
CA ILE A 467 -4.19 13.69 -6.70
C ILE A 467 -4.20 15.08 -7.36
N LEU A 468 -3.59 16.06 -6.69
CA LEU A 468 -3.57 17.45 -7.16
C LEU A 468 -2.62 17.65 -8.35
N SER A 469 -1.53 16.92 -8.38
CA SER A 469 -0.60 16.81 -9.51
C SER A 469 0.34 15.63 -9.29
N SER A 470 0.80 15.04 -10.39
CA SER A 470 1.84 14.01 -10.39
C SER A 470 2.79 14.22 -11.56
N THR A 471 4.00 13.68 -11.42
CA THR A 471 5.00 13.58 -12.50
C THR A 471 4.81 12.28 -13.27
N GLU A 472 5.52 12.12 -14.38
CA GLU A 472 5.65 10.86 -15.10
C GLU A 472 6.80 10.01 -14.56
N LEU A 473 6.81 8.72 -14.93
CA LEU A 473 7.90 7.79 -14.56
C LEU A 473 9.14 8.04 -15.40
N PHE A 474 10.31 8.00 -14.78
CA PHE A 474 11.60 8.09 -15.44
C PHE A 474 11.81 9.39 -16.25
N GLU A 475 11.36 10.50 -15.68
CA GLU A 475 11.58 11.84 -16.20
C GLU A 475 12.15 12.75 -15.14
N ASP A 476 12.94 13.73 -15.55
CA ASP A 476 13.38 14.82 -14.69
C ASP A 476 12.19 15.77 -14.44
N ALA A 477 11.91 16.08 -13.20
CA ALA A 477 10.79 16.96 -12.90
C ALA A 477 11.00 17.76 -11.62
N ALA A 478 10.49 18.99 -11.61
CA ALA A 478 10.36 19.80 -10.41
C ALA A 478 9.01 20.52 -10.45
N ILE A 479 8.16 20.24 -9.49
CA ILE A 479 6.80 20.80 -9.40
C ILE A 479 6.56 21.38 -8.02
N THR A 480 5.68 22.38 -7.96
CA THR A 480 5.36 23.09 -6.71
C THR A 480 3.85 23.20 -6.57
N ARG A 481 3.34 22.96 -5.36
CA ARG A 481 1.92 23.11 -5.02
C ARG A 481 1.76 23.76 -3.66
N LYS A 482 0.68 24.53 -3.52
CA LYS A 482 0.15 24.96 -2.24
C LYS A 482 -0.71 23.84 -1.69
N ILE A 483 -0.39 23.34 -0.50
CA ILE A 483 -1.09 22.25 0.16
C ILE A 483 -1.64 22.69 1.51
N PRO A 484 -2.82 22.20 1.92
CA PRO A 484 -3.37 22.47 3.25
C PRO A 484 -2.61 21.68 4.31
N LEU A 485 -2.43 22.31 5.48
CA LEU A 485 -1.84 21.72 6.68
C LEU A 485 -2.93 21.54 7.73
N LEU A 486 -3.46 20.32 7.82
CA LEU A 486 -4.58 20.02 8.70
C LEU A 486 -4.12 19.51 10.06
N SER A 487 -4.98 19.68 11.05
CA SER A 487 -4.87 19.12 12.40
C SER A 487 -6.10 18.26 12.73
N GLY A 488 -6.14 17.69 13.91
CA GLY A 488 -7.23 16.79 14.35
C GLY A 488 -6.94 15.33 13.96
N LEU A 489 -7.76 14.42 14.43
CA LEU A 489 -7.60 12.97 14.22
C LEU A 489 -8.90 12.38 13.67
N THR A 490 -8.80 11.56 12.65
CA THR A 490 -9.89 10.72 12.14
C THR A 490 -10.24 9.63 13.18
N VAL A 491 -11.36 8.95 12.98
CA VAL A 491 -11.69 7.77 13.80
C VAL A 491 -10.61 6.71 13.64
N TYR A 492 -10.18 6.45 12.39
CA TYR A 492 -9.09 5.51 12.12
C TYR A 492 -7.78 5.93 12.81
N ALA A 493 -7.41 7.20 12.74
CA ALA A 493 -6.19 7.69 13.41
C ALA A 493 -6.22 7.48 14.93
N ARG A 494 -7.40 7.57 15.55
CA ARG A 494 -7.59 7.33 17.01
C ARG A 494 -7.61 5.85 17.36
N MET A 495 -8.41 5.06 16.65
CA MET A 495 -8.71 3.67 17.00
C MET A 495 -7.79 2.65 16.30
N GLY A 496 -7.09 3.07 15.25
CA GLY A 496 -6.24 2.19 14.46
C GLY A 496 -7.01 1.08 13.76
N ASP A 497 -6.46 -0.10 13.76
CA ASP A 497 -7.00 -1.27 13.07
C ASP A 497 -8.10 -2.00 13.87
N ALA A 498 -8.80 -1.29 14.76
CA ALA A 498 -9.85 -1.87 15.62
C ALA A 498 -10.92 -2.62 14.82
N PHE A 499 -11.29 -2.12 13.62
CA PHE A 499 -12.25 -2.79 12.75
C PHE A 499 -11.71 -4.13 12.23
N ALA A 500 -10.46 -4.18 11.76
CA ALA A 500 -9.85 -5.42 11.29
C ALA A 500 -9.60 -6.41 12.43
N LEU A 501 -9.23 -5.92 13.62
CA LEU A 501 -9.12 -6.72 14.85
C LEU A 501 -10.47 -7.30 15.26
N LEU A 502 -11.56 -6.53 15.16
CA LEU A 502 -12.91 -7.03 15.41
C LEU A 502 -13.26 -8.17 14.45
N CYS A 503 -12.95 -8.02 13.15
CA CYS A 503 -13.13 -9.08 12.16
C CYS A 503 -12.29 -10.33 12.51
N LEU A 504 -11.06 -10.14 12.98
CA LEU A 504 -10.19 -11.24 13.40
C LEU A 504 -10.76 -11.98 14.62
N VAL A 505 -11.27 -11.27 15.61
CA VAL A 505 -11.88 -11.86 16.83
C VAL A 505 -13.21 -12.54 16.51
N LEU A 506 -14.02 -11.98 15.61
CA LEU A 506 -15.29 -12.60 15.19
C LEU A 506 -15.10 -13.85 14.34
N SER A 507 -14.00 -13.97 13.62
CA SER A 507 -13.75 -15.10 12.72
C SER A 507 -13.84 -16.48 13.40
N PRO A 508 -13.16 -16.76 14.53
CA PRO A 508 -13.28 -18.04 15.21
C PRO A 508 -14.70 -18.26 15.77
N VAL A 509 -15.40 -17.22 16.22
CA VAL A 509 -16.78 -17.31 16.71
C VAL A 509 -17.72 -17.78 15.59
N LEU A 510 -17.58 -17.20 14.39
CA LEU A 510 -18.37 -17.59 13.20
C LEU A 510 -18.07 -19.02 12.75
N VAL A 511 -16.81 -19.42 12.80
CA VAL A 511 -16.36 -20.79 12.49
C VAL A 511 -16.97 -21.79 13.46
N LEU A 512 -16.97 -21.50 14.77
CA LEU A 512 -17.58 -22.36 15.79
C LEU A 512 -19.09 -22.42 15.64
N ALA A 513 -19.76 -21.27 15.45
CA ALA A 513 -21.22 -21.22 15.24
C ALA A 513 -21.67 -21.95 13.98
N GLY A 514 -20.85 -21.93 12.92
CA GLY A 514 -21.10 -22.65 11.67
C GLY A 514 -20.85 -24.16 11.78
N GLY A 515 -19.85 -24.56 12.60
CA GLY A 515 -19.48 -25.95 12.83
C GLY A 515 -20.45 -26.74 13.74
N LEU A 516 -21.26 -26.04 14.51
CA LEU A 516 -22.33 -26.65 15.31
C LEU A 516 -23.43 -27.13 14.36
N ARG A 517 -23.30 -28.37 13.83
CA ARG A 517 -24.40 -29.02 13.12
C ARG A 517 -25.54 -29.23 14.10
N PRO A 518 -26.80 -28.90 13.75
CA PRO A 518 -27.92 -29.50 14.49
C PRO A 518 -27.73 -31.01 14.40
N LYS A 519 -27.72 -31.72 15.54
CA LYS A 519 -27.79 -33.18 15.55
C LYS A 519 -28.99 -33.59 14.70
N PRO A 520 -28.85 -34.61 13.81
CA PRO A 520 -29.93 -35.07 13.00
C PRO A 520 -31.15 -35.50 13.81
#